data_3de3758435e892dc16b2994044175734
#
_entry.id   3de3758435e892dc16b2994044175734
#
_cell.length_a   1.000
_cell.length_b   1.000
_cell.length_c   1.000
_cell.angle_alpha   90.00
_cell.angle_beta   90.00
_cell.angle_gamma   90.00
#
_symmetry.space_group_name_H-M   'P 1'
#
loop_
_entity.id
_entity.type
_entity.pdbx_description
1 polymer ?
#
loop_
_entity_poly.entity_id
_entity_poly.type
_entity_poly.pdbx_seq_one_letter_code
_entity_poly.pdbx_strand_id
1 'polypeptide(L)'
;LDGFFVQQYFWPSAKTEHVQYEHIDNEQRLREFCDAAAEAKCLAFDTEFVSEDTYRPQLCLIQVAADDRLAIIDPLAMNDVTPFWHLLARPGHETIVHAGREEFRFCLDAIGQRPANWFDIQIAAGFIGLEYPAAYSTLISKLVGKSLPKGETRTDWRKRPLSDKQLEYASQDVLYLKQIRDILANRLDELDRRAWLEDELESWLTQLEHSENTEQWRRVSGSAGLSARKLAIVREVWRWRDAEAASRNSPPKRILRDDLIVEIARRQTDNVVRIRSVRGMEHRHLQRHLETIAECVKRAEELPDHECPRPARKGDVSQPSLVLLGQFFSTALGCICRARELAPGLVGSVQDSRDLIAHHLGLTNSDTQLPRLMQGWRAKIIGPDIDKLLHGELGLRVSNPLADQPLSLEPFAKPTPNS
;
A
#
# COMPACT_ATOMS: atom_id res chain seq x y z
N LEU A 1 16.35 0.42 28.33
CA LEU A 1 14.93 0.60 27.91
C LEU A 1 14.02 0.52 29.12
N ASP A 2 14.28 1.34 30.15
CA ASP A 2 13.42 1.49 31.32
C ASP A 2 12.88 2.91 31.31
N GLY A 3 11.56 3.05 31.32
CA GLY A 3 10.92 4.31 31.66
C GLY A 3 9.95 4.88 30.64
N PHE A 4 9.01 4.10 30.08
CA PHE A 4 7.81 4.68 29.52
C PHE A 4 6.83 5.02 30.63
N PHE A 5 6.81 6.29 31.05
CA PHE A 5 5.71 6.81 31.87
C PHE A 5 4.44 6.85 31.01
N VAL A 6 3.60 5.83 31.15
CA VAL A 6 2.23 5.86 30.65
C VAL A 6 1.45 6.79 31.56
N GLN A 7 1.21 8.01 31.12
CA GLN A 7 0.21 8.86 31.75
C GLN A 7 -1.16 8.17 31.61
N GLN A 8 -1.72 7.69 32.71
CA GLN A 8 -2.99 7.00 32.74
C GLN A 8 -4.11 7.96 32.32
N TYR A 9 -4.49 7.88 31.05
CA TYR A 9 -5.81 8.35 30.65
C TYR A 9 -6.82 7.32 31.13
N PHE A 10 -7.61 7.69 32.13
CA PHE A 10 -8.70 6.88 32.67
C PHE A 10 -9.80 6.74 31.61
N TRP A 11 -9.80 5.61 30.93
CA TRP A 11 -10.98 5.01 30.32
C TRP A 11 -11.40 3.84 31.22
N PRO A 12 -12.72 3.58 31.45
CA PRO A 12 -13.14 2.56 32.41
C PRO A 12 -12.55 1.20 32.09
N SER A 13 -12.11 0.48 33.11
CA SER A 13 -11.51 -0.85 33.03
C SER A 13 -12.46 -1.84 32.36
N ALA A 14 -12.03 -2.43 31.24
CA ALA A 14 -12.80 -3.43 30.51
C ALA A 14 -12.90 -4.77 31.26
N LYS A 15 -14.01 -4.93 31.95
CA LYS A 15 -14.79 -6.18 31.90
C LYS A 15 -15.42 -6.17 30.50
N THR A 16 -15.58 -7.29 29.84
CA THR A 16 -16.27 -7.50 28.57
C THR A 16 -17.56 -6.67 28.47
N GLU A 17 -17.44 -5.37 28.25
CA GLU A 17 -18.57 -4.50 27.95
C GLU A 17 -18.88 -4.68 26.48
N HIS A 18 -20.08 -5.15 26.17
CA HIS A 18 -20.61 -5.14 24.82
C HIS A 18 -20.46 -3.71 24.29
N VAL A 19 -19.64 -3.55 23.26
CA VAL A 19 -19.45 -2.26 22.59
C VAL A 19 -20.80 -1.86 22.01
N GLN A 20 -21.38 -0.76 22.50
CA GLN A 20 -22.63 -0.25 21.94
C GLN A 20 -22.33 0.40 20.58
N TYR A 21 -23.05 -0.02 19.55
CA TYR A 21 -22.96 0.54 18.20
C TYR A 21 -24.37 0.71 17.61
N GLU A 22 -24.51 1.66 16.70
CA GLU A 22 -25.69 1.83 15.89
C GLU A 22 -25.59 0.92 14.66
N HIS A 23 -26.58 0.05 14.45
CA HIS A 23 -26.68 -0.70 13.19
C HIS A 23 -27.48 0.09 12.17
N ILE A 24 -26.85 0.44 11.05
CA ILE A 24 -27.40 1.28 9.98
C ILE A 24 -27.61 0.42 8.74
N ASP A 25 -28.85 0.10 8.45
CA ASP A 25 -29.30 -0.82 7.41
C ASP A 25 -30.24 -0.17 6.38
N ASN A 26 -30.40 1.15 6.44
CA ASN A 26 -31.22 1.90 5.49
C ASN A 26 -30.70 3.35 5.31
N GLU A 27 -31.08 3.95 4.18
CA GLU A 27 -30.59 5.26 3.77
C GLU A 27 -31.04 6.41 4.67
N GLN A 28 -32.19 6.30 5.32
CA GLN A 28 -32.68 7.35 6.23
C GLN A 28 -31.78 7.40 7.47
N ARG A 29 -31.53 6.26 8.14
CA ARG A 29 -30.64 6.18 9.27
C ARG A 29 -29.22 6.60 8.93
N LEU A 30 -28.74 6.27 7.70
CA LEU A 30 -27.45 6.71 7.23
C LEU A 30 -27.36 8.23 7.16
N ARG A 31 -28.36 8.90 6.60
CA ARG A 31 -28.43 10.38 6.56
C ARG A 31 -28.46 10.98 7.96
N GLU A 32 -29.31 10.46 8.85
CA GLU A 32 -29.41 10.90 10.24
C GLU A 32 -28.05 10.77 10.98
N PHE A 33 -27.36 9.67 10.76
CA PHE A 33 -25.99 9.47 11.30
C PHE A 33 -25.00 10.48 10.72
N CYS A 34 -24.97 10.66 9.39
CA CYS A 34 -24.08 11.60 8.72
C CYS A 34 -24.31 13.04 9.16
N ASP A 35 -25.58 13.45 9.32
CA ASP A 35 -25.94 14.79 9.81
C ASP A 35 -25.47 15.00 11.26
N ALA A 36 -25.65 14.00 12.11
CA ALA A 36 -25.20 14.06 13.50
C ALA A 36 -23.67 13.98 13.64
N ALA A 37 -22.96 13.32 12.72
CA ALA A 37 -21.50 13.22 12.69
C ALA A 37 -20.85 14.38 11.94
N ALA A 38 -21.60 15.30 11.34
CA ALA A 38 -21.06 16.41 10.53
C ALA A 38 -20.15 17.37 11.32
N GLU A 39 -20.36 17.48 12.63
CA GLU A 39 -19.57 18.34 13.54
C GLU A 39 -18.50 17.55 14.30
N ALA A 40 -18.36 16.25 14.03
CA ALA A 40 -17.31 15.43 14.66
C ALA A 40 -15.94 15.93 14.25
N LYS A 41 -14.99 15.94 15.20
CA LYS A 41 -13.60 16.36 14.95
C LYS A 41 -12.76 15.23 14.35
N CYS A 42 -13.13 13.99 14.61
CA CYS A 42 -12.45 12.80 14.15
C CYS A 42 -13.46 11.79 13.64
N LEU A 43 -13.21 11.24 12.46
CA LEU A 43 -13.92 10.11 11.88
C LEU A 43 -12.94 8.97 11.70
N ALA A 44 -13.00 7.98 12.57
CA ALA A 44 -12.18 6.77 12.44
C ALA A 44 -13.03 5.68 11.77
N PHE A 45 -12.55 5.07 10.67
CA PHE A 45 -13.32 4.06 9.98
C PHE A 45 -12.47 2.95 9.39
N ASP A 46 -13.12 1.82 9.13
CA ASP A 46 -12.56 0.66 8.47
C ASP A 46 -13.64 0.02 7.59
N THR A 47 -13.26 -0.89 6.71
CA THR A 47 -14.18 -1.56 5.79
C THR A 47 -13.94 -3.05 5.72
N GLU A 48 -15.05 -3.81 5.55
CA GLU A 48 -14.96 -5.21 5.18
C GLU A 48 -15.45 -5.41 3.75
N PHE A 49 -14.70 -6.14 2.96
CA PHE A 49 -14.96 -6.34 1.54
C PHE A 49 -14.56 -7.74 1.05
N VAL A 50 -15.07 -8.13 -0.10
CA VAL A 50 -14.71 -9.35 -0.80
C VAL A 50 -14.13 -9.02 -2.18
N SER A 51 -12.91 -9.51 -2.46
CA SER A 51 -12.19 -9.23 -3.72
C SER A 51 -11.82 -10.49 -4.52
N GLU A 52 -12.06 -11.68 -3.99
CA GLU A 52 -11.52 -12.94 -4.55
C GLU A 52 -12.19 -13.37 -5.86
N ASP A 53 -13.42 -12.96 -6.09
CA ASP A 53 -14.25 -13.40 -7.22
C ASP A 53 -14.88 -12.23 -8.01
N THR A 54 -14.52 -11.00 -7.73
CA THR A 54 -15.00 -9.79 -8.39
C THR A 54 -13.88 -9.05 -9.13
N TYR A 55 -14.24 -8.20 -10.06
CA TYR A 55 -13.29 -7.31 -10.76
C TYR A 55 -12.75 -6.22 -9.84
N ARG A 56 -13.64 -5.57 -9.10
CA ARG A 56 -13.31 -4.64 -8.03
C ARG A 56 -13.75 -5.21 -6.69
N PRO A 57 -13.11 -4.87 -5.59
CA PRO A 57 -13.56 -5.28 -4.27
C PRO A 57 -15.01 -4.87 -4.05
N GLN A 58 -15.83 -5.82 -3.58
CA GLN A 58 -17.21 -5.57 -3.21
C GLN A 58 -17.26 -5.14 -1.75
N LEU A 59 -17.60 -3.88 -1.49
CA LEU A 59 -17.81 -3.37 -0.15
C LEU A 59 -18.98 -4.10 0.51
N CYS A 60 -18.75 -4.63 1.72
CA CYS A 60 -19.74 -5.43 2.45
C CYS A 60 -20.13 -4.82 3.79
N LEU A 61 -19.24 -4.05 4.44
CA LEU A 61 -19.50 -3.41 5.71
C LEU A 61 -18.63 -2.17 5.86
N ILE A 62 -19.11 -1.16 6.57
CA ILE A 62 -18.34 0.01 6.98
C ILE A 62 -18.51 0.14 8.49
N GLN A 63 -17.41 0.21 9.20
CA GLN A 63 -17.36 0.53 10.62
C GLN A 63 -16.87 1.96 10.77
N VAL A 64 -17.56 2.74 11.61
CA VAL A 64 -17.18 4.14 11.82
C VAL A 64 -17.36 4.55 13.28
N ALA A 65 -16.35 5.21 13.82
CA ALA A 65 -16.41 5.90 15.10
C ALA A 65 -16.31 7.42 14.84
N ALA A 66 -17.37 8.14 15.17
CA ALA A 66 -17.45 9.61 15.09
C ALA A 66 -17.45 10.15 16.51
N ASP A 67 -16.31 10.65 16.98
CA ASP A 67 -16.05 10.99 18.38
C ASP A 67 -16.45 9.81 19.31
N ASP A 68 -17.53 9.94 20.09
CA ASP A 68 -17.98 8.90 21.05
C ASP A 68 -19.08 7.97 20.46
N ARG A 69 -19.48 8.16 19.20
CA ARG A 69 -20.51 7.34 18.54
C ARG A 69 -19.86 6.31 17.65
N LEU A 70 -20.28 5.06 17.78
CA LEU A 70 -19.84 3.98 16.91
C LEU A 70 -21.03 3.47 16.09
N ALA A 71 -20.84 3.30 14.79
CA ALA A 71 -21.84 2.75 13.90
C ALA A 71 -21.26 1.65 13.00
N ILE A 72 -22.10 0.69 12.67
CA ILE A 72 -21.86 -0.34 11.66
C ILE A 72 -22.89 -0.12 10.55
N ILE A 73 -22.41 0.28 9.38
CA ILE A 73 -23.23 0.56 8.20
C ILE A 73 -23.21 -0.67 7.30
N ASP A 74 -24.37 -1.13 6.88
CA ASP A 74 -24.53 -2.27 5.96
C ASP A 74 -24.82 -1.79 4.52
N PRO A 75 -23.80 -1.65 3.64
CA PRO A 75 -23.99 -1.23 2.27
C PRO A 75 -24.81 -2.21 1.44
N LEU A 76 -24.91 -3.48 1.85
CA LEU A 76 -25.67 -4.49 1.12
C LEU A 76 -27.18 -4.41 1.39
N ALA A 77 -27.58 -3.69 2.45
CA ALA A 77 -29.00 -3.47 2.81
C ALA A 77 -29.60 -2.22 2.19
N MET A 78 -28.81 -1.38 1.49
CA MET A 78 -29.23 -0.12 0.91
C MET A 78 -28.66 0.09 -0.50
N ASN A 79 -29.26 1.02 -1.27
CA ASN A 79 -28.83 1.29 -2.64
C ASN A 79 -27.76 2.38 -2.73
N ASP A 80 -27.73 3.29 -1.76
CA ASP A 80 -26.87 4.47 -1.77
C ASP A 80 -26.19 4.71 -0.43
N VAL A 81 -24.85 4.62 -0.43
CA VAL A 81 -23.98 4.94 0.72
C VAL A 81 -23.13 6.20 0.46
N THR A 82 -23.38 6.93 -0.63
CA THR A 82 -22.64 8.15 -0.96
C THR A 82 -22.71 9.24 0.11
N PRO A 83 -23.78 9.38 0.93
CA PRO A 83 -23.80 10.33 2.03
C PRO A 83 -22.63 10.15 3.02
N PHE A 84 -22.20 8.90 3.28
CA PHE A 84 -21.06 8.61 4.14
C PHE A 84 -19.73 9.07 3.50
N TRP A 85 -19.54 8.80 2.21
CA TRP A 85 -18.33 9.24 1.51
C TRP A 85 -18.25 10.75 1.39
N HIS A 86 -19.38 11.43 1.17
CA HIS A 86 -19.44 12.90 1.21
C HIS A 86 -19.14 13.45 2.60
N LEU A 87 -19.57 12.79 3.68
CA LEU A 87 -19.19 13.17 5.03
C LEU A 87 -17.66 13.14 5.19
N LEU A 88 -16.99 12.07 4.76
CA LEU A 88 -15.54 11.94 4.83
C LEU A 88 -14.78 12.97 3.97
N ALA A 89 -15.34 13.41 2.85
CA ALA A 89 -14.73 14.39 1.98
C ALA A 89 -14.88 15.84 2.47
N ARG A 90 -15.77 16.11 3.44
CA ARG A 90 -15.96 17.45 4.01
C ARG A 90 -14.73 17.89 4.81
N PRO A 91 -14.30 19.16 4.74
CA PRO A 91 -13.28 19.69 5.63
C PRO A 91 -13.83 19.84 7.06
N GLY A 92 -12.94 19.90 8.04
CA GLY A 92 -13.30 20.20 9.44
C GLY A 92 -13.08 19.05 10.41
N HIS A 93 -12.88 17.84 9.93
CA HIS A 93 -12.50 16.67 10.74
C HIS A 93 -11.19 16.06 10.24
N GLU A 94 -10.64 15.15 11.01
CA GLU A 94 -9.54 14.27 10.61
C GLU A 94 -10.09 12.86 10.35
N THR A 95 -9.74 12.27 9.21
CA THR A 95 -10.12 10.90 8.85
C THR A 95 -9.02 9.93 9.28
N ILE A 96 -9.32 9.04 10.22
CA ILE A 96 -8.36 8.11 10.83
C ILE A 96 -8.60 6.70 10.32
N VAL A 97 -7.53 6.04 9.86
CA VAL A 97 -7.57 4.66 9.35
C VAL A 97 -6.36 3.86 9.78
N HIS A 98 -6.39 2.55 9.58
CA HIS A 98 -5.25 1.66 9.64
C HIS A 98 -5.03 0.97 8.31
N ALA A 99 -3.90 1.24 7.64
CA ALA A 99 -3.57 0.68 6.32
C ALA A 99 -4.65 0.93 5.26
N GLY A 100 -5.24 2.12 5.27
CA GLY A 100 -6.48 2.52 4.63
C GLY A 100 -6.44 2.67 3.11
N ARG A 101 -5.79 1.75 2.41
CA ARG A 101 -5.66 1.79 0.95
C ARG A 101 -6.98 1.55 0.24
N GLU A 102 -7.71 0.52 0.65
CA GLU A 102 -8.97 0.17 0.01
C GLU A 102 -10.08 1.14 0.44
N GLU A 103 -10.04 1.66 1.66
CA GLU A 103 -10.91 2.71 2.21
C GLU A 103 -10.84 3.99 1.37
N PHE A 104 -9.61 4.39 1.02
CA PHE A 104 -9.36 5.52 0.14
C PHE A 104 -9.92 5.28 -1.27
N ARG A 105 -9.73 4.07 -1.81
CA ARG A 105 -10.23 3.68 -3.13
C ARG A 105 -11.76 3.66 -3.17
N PHE A 106 -12.41 3.12 -2.14
CA PHE A 106 -13.88 3.14 -2.07
C PHE A 106 -14.43 4.56 -2.10
N CYS A 107 -13.80 5.50 -1.41
CA CYS A 107 -14.21 6.91 -1.45
C CYS A 107 -14.03 7.51 -2.85
N LEU A 108 -12.86 7.32 -3.48
CA LEU A 108 -12.61 7.78 -4.85
C LEU A 108 -13.57 7.17 -5.86
N ASP A 109 -13.82 5.87 -5.77
CA ASP A 109 -14.72 5.16 -6.69
C ASP A 109 -16.17 5.64 -6.54
N ALA A 110 -16.58 5.96 -5.30
CA ALA A 110 -17.96 6.37 -5.01
C ALA A 110 -18.27 7.81 -5.43
N ILE A 111 -17.37 8.76 -5.16
CA ILE A 111 -17.65 10.20 -5.31
C ILE A 111 -16.57 10.99 -6.06
N GLY A 112 -15.48 10.35 -6.49
CA GLY A 112 -14.38 11.01 -7.18
C GLY A 112 -13.61 12.04 -6.34
N GLN A 113 -13.73 12.00 -5.01
CA GLN A 113 -13.08 12.93 -4.09
C GLN A 113 -12.27 12.18 -3.02
N ARG A 114 -11.23 12.83 -2.51
CA ARG A 114 -10.46 12.33 -1.37
C ARG A 114 -11.18 12.56 -0.05
N PRO A 115 -11.06 11.65 0.93
CA PRO A 115 -11.35 11.96 2.32
C PRO A 115 -10.51 13.12 2.83
N ALA A 116 -11.07 13.95 3.69
CA ALA A 116 -10.37 15.11 4.25
C ALA A 116 -9.39 14.69 5.36
N ASN A 117 -8.25 15.40 5.46
CA ASN A 117 -7.28 15.27 6.56
C ASN A 117 -6.96 13.81 6.94
N TRP A 118 -6.45 13.06 5.98
CA TRP A 118 -6.15 11.64 6.14
C TRP A 118 -5.02 11.38 7.15
N PHE A 119 -5.27 10.52 8.11
CA PHE A 119 -4.29 10.05 9.08
C PHE A 119 -4.28 8.52 9.15
N ASP A 120 -3.26 7.90 8.54
CA ASP A 120 -3.06 6.45 8.60
C ASP A 120 -2.14 6.10 9.77
N ILE A 121 -2.69 5.42 10.80
CA ILE A 121 -1.93 5.05 12.00
C ILE A 121 -0.80 4.05 11.71
N GLN A 122 -0.87 3.26 10.64
CA GLN A 122 0.19 2.33 10.27
C GLN A 122 1.42 3.10 9.76
N ILE A 123 1.21 4.12 8.91
CA ILE A 123 2.29 4.98 8.41
C ILE A 123 2.87 5.82 9.55
N ALA A 124 2.00 6.43 10.37
CA ALA A 124 2.41 7.22 11.54
C ALA A 124 3.28 6.42 12.53
N ALA A 125 2.91 5.16 12.79
CA ALA A 125 3.67 4.26 13.66
C ALA A 125 5.12 4.04 13.18
N GLY A 126 5.33 3.95 11.87
CA GLY A 126 6.66 3.83 11.27
C GLY A 126 7.57 5.03 11.54
N PHE A 127 7.00 6.23 11.68
CA PHE A 127 7.75 7.46 12.00
C PHE A 127 8.17 7.58 13.46
N ILE A 128 7.65 6.74 14.35
CA ILE A 128 8.07 6.69 15.76
C ILE A 128 8.86 5.41 16.10
N GLY A 129 9.37 4.71 15.07
CA GLY A 129 10.23 3.53 15.23
C GLY A 129 9.49 2.22 15.47
N LEU A 130 8.16 2.19 15.41
CA LEU A 130 7.41 0.95 15.42
C LEU A 130 7.54 0.24 14.07
N GLU A 131 7.26 -1.06 14.07
CA GLU A 131 7.28 -1.89 12.86
C GLU A 131 6.45 -1.28 11.71
N TYR A 132 6.95 -1.39 10.48
CA TYR A 132 6.20 -0.97 9.30
C TYR A 132 6.38 -2.01 8.17
N PRO A 133 5.27 -2.53 7.61
CA PRO A 133 3.89 -2.33 8.04
C PRO A 133 3.58 -3.06 9.36
N ALA A 134 2.90 -2.39 10.30
CA ALA A 134 2.46 -2.98 11.56
C ALA A 134 1.02 -3.47 11.49
N ALA A 135 0.72 -4.65 12.04
CA ALA A 135 -0.66 -5.08 12.21
C ALA A 135 -1.38 -4.22 13.26
N TYR A 136 -2.68 -4.00 13.09
CA TYR A 136 -3.50 -3.24 14.03
C TYR A 136 -3.42 -3.79 15.47
N SER A 137 -3.52 -5.11 15.62
CA SER A 137 -3.37 -5.79 16.93
C SER A 137 -2.00 -5.53 17.58
N THR A 138 -0.94 -5.39 16.77
CA THR A 138 0.40 -5.05 17.29
C THR A 138 0.42 -3.61 17.83
N LEU A 139 -0.20 -2.66 17.13
CA LEU A 139 -0.29 -1.28 17.58
C LEU A 139 -1.11 -1.17 18.87
N ILE A 140 -2.26 -1.85 18.96
CA ILE A 140 -3.07 -1.91 20.18
C ILE A 140 -2.24 -2.48 21.34
N SER A 141 -1.56 -3.60 21.13
CA SER A 141 -0.75 -4.22 22.19
C SER A 141 0.36 -3.30 22.69
N LYS A 142 1.08 -2.65 21.78
CA LYS A 142 2.24 -1.81 22.14
C LYS A 142 1.86 -0.43 22.68
N LEU A 143 0.80 0.19 22.16
CA LEU A 143 0.44 1.58 22.46
C LEU A 143 -0.69 1.69 23.49
N VAL A 144 -1.64 0.75 23.46
CA VAL A 144 -2.83 0.75 24.35
C VAL A 144 -2.69 -0.25 25.49
N GLY A 145 -1.79 -1.24 25.36
CA GLY A 145 -1.59 -2.28 26.37
C GLY A 145 -2.73 -3.30 26.43
N LYS A 146 -3.52 -3.43 25.35
CA LYS A 146 -4.63 -4.38 25.26
C LYS A 146 -4.32 -5.48 24.26
N SER A 147 -5.06 -6.59 24.32
CA SER A 147 -4.99 -7.68 23.36
C SER A 147 -6.35 -7.87 22.72
N LEU A 148 -6.39 -7.89 21.39
CA LEU A 148 -7.60 -8.26 20.67
C LEU A 148 -7.75 -9.78 20.58
N PRO A 149 -8.99 -10.33 20.67
CA PRO A 149 -9.23 -11.71 20.33
C PRO A 149 -8.83 -11.99 18.88
N LYS A 150 -8.52 -13.24 18.54
CA LYS A 150 -8.24 -13.61 17.15
C LYS A 150 -9.47 -13.39 16.29
N GLY A 151 -9.32 -12.56 15.26
CA GLY A 151 -10.43 -12.06 14.46
C GLY A 151 -10.98 -13.03 13.42
N GLU A 152 -12.12 -12.66 12.85
CA GLU A 152 -12.89 -13.33 11.79
C GLU A 152 -12.38 -12.95 10.37
N THR A 153 -11.06 -12.81 10.18
CA THR A 153 -10.41 -12.28 8.97
C THR A 153 -10.69 -13.08 7.68
N ARG A 154 -11.27 -14.28 7.76
CA ARG A 154 -11.55 -15.16 6.60
C ARG A 154 -13.02 -15.57 6.53
N THR A 155 -13.92 -14.68 6.90
CA THR A 155 -15.35 -14.93 6.79
C THR A 155 -15.91 -14.35 5.48
N ASP A 156 -17.01 -14.89 4.99
CA ASP A 156 -17.73 -14.32 3.83
C ASP A 156 -18.64 -13.18 4.32
N TRP A 157 -18.15 -11.96 4.21
CA TRP A 157 -18.84 -10.75 4.63
C TRP A 157 -20.10 -10.40 3.82
N ARG A 158 -20.39 -11.14 2.74
CA ARG A 158 -21.65 -11.00 1.97
C ARG A 158 -22.83 -11.67 2.64
N LYS A 159 -22.59 -12.65 3.52
CA LYS A 159 -23.66 -13.39 4.18
C LYS A 159 -24.45 -12.51 5.15
N ARG A 160 -25.77 -12.71 5.14
CA ARG A 160 -26.71 -12.08 6.07
C ARG A 160 -27.60 -13.13 6.71
N PRO A 161 -28.01 -12.95 7.98
CA PRO A 161 -27.53 -11.91 8.90
C PRO A 161 -26.08 -12.12 9.30
N LEU A 162 -25.38 -11.03 9.69
CA LEU A 162 -24.06 -11.11 10.30
C LEU A 162 -24.18 -11.77 11.67
N SER A 163 -23.18 -12.56 12.04
CA SER A 163 -23.10 -13.15 13.37
C SER A 163 -22.63 -12.12 14.41
N ASP A 164 -22.99 -12.33 15.69
CA ASP A 164 -22.52 -11.48 16.80
C ASP A 164 -20.99 -11.36 16.83
N LYS A 165 -20.26 -12.45 16.51
CA LYS A 165 -18.80 -12.44 16.43
C LYS A 165 -18.26 -11.55 15.31
N GLN A 166 -18.92 -11.51 14.15
CA GLN A 166 -18.54 -10.62 13.05
C GLN A 166 -18.80 -9.16 13.44
N LEU A 167 -19.93 -8.86 14.07
CA LEU A 167 -20.26 -7.52 14.53
C LEU A 167 -19.32 -7.04 15.64
N GLU A 168 -18.96 -7.93 16.60
CA GLU A 168 -17.96 -7.64 17.62
C GLU A 168 -16.59 -7.38 17.02
N TYR A 169 -16.14 -8.22 16.08
CA TYR A 169 -14.88 -8.03 15.37
C TYR A 169 -14.86 -6.68 14.64
N ALA A 170 -15.86 -6.41 13.81
CA ALA A 170 -16.00 -5.18 13.05
C ALA A 170 -15.99 -3.92 13.94
N SER A 171 -16.66 -3.97 15.11
CA SER A 171 -16.66 -2.84 16.03
C SER A 171 -15.29 -2.60 16.68
N GLN A 172 -14.49 -3.65 16.88
CA GLN A 172 -13.15 -3.55 17.46
C GLN A 172 -12.13 -2.92 16.50
N ASP A 173 -12.31 -3.04 15.18
CA ASP A 173 -11.38 -2.52 14.19
C ASP A 173 -11.32 -0.98 14.16
N VAL A 174 -12.34 -0.29 14.70
CA VAL A 174 -12.36 1.18 14.79
C VAL A 174 -12.25 1.71 16.23
N LEU A 175 -12.49 0.86 17.23
CA LEU A 175 -12.63 1.26 18.63
C LEU A 175 -11.40 1.98 19.18
N TYR A 176 -10.20 1.57 18.79
CA TYR A 176 -8.94 2.11 19.33
C TYR A 176 -8.22 3.05 18.36
N LEU A 177 -8.75 3.28 17.15
CA LEU A 177 -8.09 4.10 16.13
C LEU A 177 -7.79 5.51 16.63
N LYS A 178 -8.78 6.18 17.22
CA LYS A 178 -8.60 7.53 17.78
C LYS A 178 -7.57 7.56 18.91
N GLN A 179 -7.63 6.62 19.85
CA GLN A 179 -6.67 6.57 20.95
C GLN A 179 -5.24 6.34 20.45
N ILE A 180 -5.05 5.43 19.51
CA ILE A 180 -3.74 5.18 18.88
C ILE A 180 -3.26 6.43 18.16
N ARG A 181 -4.14 7.07 17.38
CA ARG A 181 -3.84 8.32 16.68
C ARG A 181 -3.36 9.40 17.62
N ASP A 182 -4.04 9.60 18.76
CA ASP A 182 -3.68 10.64 19.73
C ASP A 182 -2.28 10.37 20.32
N ILE A 183 -1.97 9.11 20.67
CA ILE A 183 -0.63 8.72 21.14
C ILE A 183 0.43 8.96 20.07
N LEU A 184 0.17 8.53 18.83
CA LEU A 184 1.10 8.70 17.72
C LEU A 184 1.32 10.17 17.38
N ALA A 185 0.26 10.99 17.38
CA ALA A 185 0.32 12.41 17.09
C ALA A 185 1.20 13.14 18.11
N ASN A 186 1.02 12.89 19.41
CA ASN A 186 1.84 13.46 20.46
C ASN A 186 3.32 13.06 20.29
N ARG A 187 3.58 11.79 20.00
CA ARG A 187 4.97 11.32 19.80
C ARG A 187 5.62 11.91 18.56
N LEU A 188 4.85 12.11 17.48
CA LEU A 188 5.33 12.78 16.27
C LEU A 188 5.69 14.25 16.53
N ASP A 189 4.90 14.94 17.35
CA ASP A 189 5.18 16.33 17.74
C ASP A 189 6.44 16.42 18.62
N GLU A 190 6.63 15.53 19.60
CA GLU A 190 7.85 15.43 20.40
C GLU A 190 9.11 15.19 19.56
N LEU A 191 9.00 14.44 18.47
CA LEU A 191 10.09 14.09 17.55
C LEU A 191 10.26 15.08 16.41
N ASP A 192 9.41 16.11 16.31
CA ASP A 192 9.37 17.08 15.20
C ASP A 192 9.21 16.39 13.82
N ARG A 193 8.27 15.43 13.74
CA ARG A 193 8.05 14.61 12.54
C ARG A 193 6.67 14.71 11.92
N ARG A 194 5.83 15.59 12.43
CA ARG A 194 4.47 15.74 11.87
C ARG A 194 4.49 16.12 10.41
N ALA A 195 5.31 17.09 10.01
CA ALA A 195 5.46 17.49 8.62
C ALA A 195 5.97 16.33 7.72
N TRP A 196 6.79 15.42 8.25
CA TRP A 196 7.23 14.25 7.48
C TRP A 196 6.10 13.26 7.22
N LEU A 197 5.22 13.08 8.21
CA LEU A 197 4.02 12.24 8.04
C LEU A 197 3.09 12.85 7.00
N GLU A 198 2.82 14.15 7.07
CA GLU A 198 1.96 14.87 6.13
C GLU A 198 2.50 14.77 4.69
N ASP A 199 3.81 15.01 4.49
CA ASP A 199 4.46 14.83 3.19
C ASP A 199 4.36 13.39 2.66
N GLU A 200 4.53 12.39 3.54
CA GLU A 200 4.45 10.98 3.15
C GLU A 200 3.03 10.58 2.79
N LEU A 201 2.04 10.99 3.58
CA LEU A 201 0.63 10.73 3.32
C LEU A 201 0.19 11.37 1.99
N GLU A 202 0.53 12.63 1.75
CA GLU A 202 0.19 13.31 0.49
C GLU A 202 0.85 12.63 -0.72
N SER A 203 2.12 12.26 -0.60
CA SER A 203 2.82 11.50 -1.65
C SER A 203 2.16 10.14 -1.90
N TRP A 204 1.77 9.44 -0.84
CA TRP A 204 1.12 8.13 -0.92
C TRP A 204 -0.27 8.22 -1.55
N LEU A 205 -1.11 9.19 -1.13
CA LEU A 205 -2.44 9.43 -1.69
C LEU A 205 -2.37 9.79 -3.19
N THR A 206 -1.44 10.67 -3.55
CA THR A 206 -1.21 11.05 -4.95
C THR A 206 -0.78 9.86 -5.81
N GLN A 207 0.08 8.98 -5.28
CA GLN A 207 0.47 7.75 -5.97
C GLN A 207 -0.69 6.78 -6.14
N LEU A 208 -1.58 6.66 -5.14
CA LEU A 208 -2.79 5.84 -5.25
C LEU A 208 -3.70 6.35 -6.37
N GLU A 209 -4.04 7.63 -6.38
CA GLU A 209 -4.87 8.23 -7.45
C GLU A 209 -4.26 8.03 -8.84
N HIS A 210 -2.95 8.27 -8.95
CA HIS A 210 -2.26 8.05 -10.22
C HIS A 210 -2.33 6.57 -10.64
N SER A 211 -2.22 5.64 -9.69
CA SER A 211 -2.30 4.21 -9.98
C SER A 211 -3.68 3.76 -10.43
N GLU A 212 -4.76 4.39 -9.96
CA GLU A 212 -6.11 4.09 -10.41
C GLU A 212 -6.37 4.62 -11.84
N ASN A 213 -5.77 5.75 -12.16
CA ASN A 213 -5.92 6.40 -13.47
C ASN A 213 -4.93 5.86 -14.53
N THR A 214 -4.02 4.97 -14.15
CA THR A 214 -2.97 4.47 -15.05
C THR A 214 -3.18 3.00 -15.38
N GLU A 215 -3.09 2.67 -16.68
CA GLU A 215 -3.15 1.28 -17.14
C GLU A 215 -2.05 0.41 -16.50
N GLN A 216 -2.44 -0.66 -15.85
CA GLN A 216 -1.54 -1.54 -15.08
C GLN A 216 -0.91 -2.68 -15.90
N TRP A 217 -0.94 -2.62 -17.23
CA TRP A 217 -0.45 -3.69 -18.11
C TRP A 217 1.03 -4.05 -17.88
N ARG A 218 1.85 -3.10 -17.39
CA ARG A 218 3.26 -3.36 -17.05
C ARG A 218 3.45 -4.30 -15.86
N ARG A 219 2.38 -4.54 -15.08
CA ARG A 219 2.35 -5.51 -13.98
C ARG A 219 2.06 -6.95 -14.44
N VAL A 220 1.85 -7.19 -15.72
CA VAL A 220 1.71 -8.54 -16.28
C VAL A 220 3.00 -9.33 -16.00
N SER A 221 2.87 -10.39 -15.19
CA SER A 221 4.01 -11.21 -14.77
C SER A 221 4.68 -11.86 -15.97
N GLY A 222 6.02 -11.78 -16.04
CA GLY A 222 6.80 -12.38 -17.13
C GLY A 222 6.95 -11.49 -18.36
N SER A 223 6.43 -10.25 -18.36
CA SER A 223 6.59 -9.27 -19.46
C SER A 223 7.97 -8.60 -19.48
N ALA A 224 8.75 -8.70 -18.39
CA ALA A 224 10.08 -8.12 -18.31
C ALA A 224 11.02 -8.70 -19.39
N GLY A 225 11.77 -7.82 -20.07
CA GLY A 225 12.71 -8.21 -21.11
C GLY A 225 12.11 -8.48 -22.49
N LEU A 226 10.81 -8.28 -22.69
CA LEU A 226 10.17 -8.28 -24.00
C LEU A 226 10.56 -7.04 -24.81
N SER A 227 10.64 -7.19 -26.15
CA SER A 227 10.85 -6.07 -27.07
C SER A 227 9.66 -5.09 -27.08
N ALA A 228 9.88 -3.87 -27.58
CA ALA A 228 8.85 -2.84 -27.68
C ALA A 228 7.55 -3.36 -28.36
N ARG A 229 7.69 -4.06 -29.49
CA ARG A 229 6.56 -4.64 -30.23
C ARG A 229 5.81 -5.69 -29.40
N LYS A 230 6.52 -6.60 -28.74
CA LYS A 230 5.92 -7.60 -27.86
C LYS A 230 5.23 -6.97 -26.64
N LEU A 231 5.77 -5.88 -26.11
CA LEU A 231 5.12 -5.11 -25.05
C LEU A 231 3.84 -4.41 -25.54
N ALA A 232 3.81 -3.98 -26.81
CA ALA A 232 2.58 -3.47 -27.42
C ALA A 232 1.50 -4.56 -27.47
N ILE A 233 1.84 -5.79 -27.83
CA ILE A 233 0.91 -6.92 -27.80
C ILE A 233 0.42 -7.19 -26.37
N VAL A 234 1.33 -7.20 -25.38
CA VAL A 234 0.93 -7.35 -23.97
C VAL A 234 -0.08 -6.28 -23.57
N ARG A 235 0.16 -5.02 -23.94
CA ARG A 235 -0.72 -3.88 -23.63
C ARG A 235 -2.11 -4.04 -24.26
N GLU A 236 -2.20 -4.35 -25.54
CA GLU A 236 -3.47 -4.49 -26.24
C GLU A 236 -4.30 -5.69 -25.75
N VAL A 237 -3.66 -6.84 -25.51
CA VAL A 237 -4.34 -8.02 -24.95
C VAL A 237 -4.75 -7.77 -23.48
N TRP A 238 -3.94 -7.05 -22.70
CA TRP A 238 -4.28 -6.66 -21.34
C TRP A 238 -5.49 -5.73 -21.32
N ARG A 239 -5.55 -4.71 -22.20
CA ARG A 239 -6.70 -3.79 -22.32
C ARG A 239 -8.01 -4.54 -22.60
N TRP A 240 -7.97 -5.47 -23.54
CA TRP A 240 -9.12 -6.34 -23.81
C TRP A 240 -9.49 -7.16 -22.57
N ARG A 241 -8.51 -7.81 -21.93
CA ARG A 241 -8.74 -8.61 -20.73
C ARG A 241 -9.38 -7.79 -19.62
N ASP A 242 -8.89 -6.60 -19.39
CA ASP A 242 -9.35 -5.70 -18.35
C ASP A 242 -10.81 -5.26 -18.59
N ALA A 243 -11.13 -4.86 -19.81
CA ALA A 243 -12.49 -4.51 -20.21
C ALA A 243 -13.46 -5.71 -20.08
N GLU A 244 -13.03 -6.90 -20.49
CA GLU A 244 -13.82 -8.12 -20.36
C GLU A 244 -14.03 -8.52 -18.90
N ALA A 245 -13.02 -8.35 -18.05
CA ALA A 245 -13.09 -8.59 -16.62
C ALA A 245 -14.07 -7.62 -15.94
N ALA A 246 -13.99 -6.35 -16.27
CA ALA A 246 -14.91 -5.32 -15.76
C ALA A 246 -16.35 -5.61 -16.17
N SER A 247 -16.60 -5.93 -17.46
CA SER A 247 -17.95 -6.22 -17.97
C SER A 247 -18.61 -7.44 -17.30
N ARG A 248 -17.79 -8.40 -16.83
CA ARG A 248 -18.26 -9.62 -16.17
C ARG A 248 -18.17 -9.57 -14.66
N ASN A 249 -17.73 -8.46 -14.12
CA ASN A 249 -17.38 -8.35 -12.70
C ASN A 249 -16.58 -9.57 -12.20
N SER A 250 -15.51 -9.93 -12.92
CA SER A 250 -14.69 -11.11 -12.64
C SER A 250 -13.21 -10.77 -12.58
N PRO A 251 -12.41 -11.42 -11.73
CA PRO A 251 -10.97 -11.16 -11.66
C PRO A 251 -10.28 -11.31 -13.02
N PRO A 252 -9.43 -10.34 -13.44
CA PRO A 252 -8.80 -10.37 -14.76
C PRO A 252 -8.06 -11.66 -15.09
N LYS A 253 -7.41 -12.28 -14.08
CA LYS A 253 -6.69 -13.56 -14.24
C LYS A 253 -7.60 -14.76 -14.50
N ARG A 254 -8.90 -14.69 -14.15
CA ARG A 254 -9.90 -15.70 -14.52
C ARG A 254 -10.35 -15.56 -15.98
N ILE A 255 -10.25 -14.35 -16.56
CA ILE A 255 -10.52 -14.13 -17.99
C ILE A 255 -9.35 -14.66 -18.82
N LEU A 256 -8.11 -14.21 -18.54
CA LEU A 256 -6.91 -14.68 -19.22
C LEU A 256 -5.70 -14.52 -18.27
N ARG A 257 -4.94 -15.59 -18.04
CA ARG A 257 -3.78 -15.57 -17.17
C ARG A 257 -2.62 -14.78 -17.79
N ASP A 258 -1.75 -14.21 -16.94
CA ASP A 258 -0.59 -13.42 -17.35
C ASP A 258 0.37 -14.21 -18.25
N ASP A 259 0.62 -15.48 -17.91
CA ASP A 259 1.50 -16.37 -18.69
C ASP A 259 1.01 -16.56 -20.12
N LEU A 260 -0.30 -16.63 -20.34
CA LEU A 260 -0.89 -16.74 -21.66
C LEU A 260 -0.73 -15.44 -22.47
N ILE A 261 -0.91 -14.28 -21.84
CA ILE A 261 -0.67 -12.98 -22.49
C ILE A 261 0.78 -12.91 -22.97
N VAL A 262 1.73 -13.27 -22.12
CA VAL A 262 3.16 -13.23 -22.42
C VAL A 262 3.52 -14.22 -23.53
N GLU A 263 2.95 -15.43 -23.52
CA GLU A 263 3.22 -16.43 -24.56
C GLU A 263 2.63 -16.03 -25.92
N ILE A 264 1.44 -15.43 -25.96
CA ILE A 264 0.85 -14.84 -27.17
C ILE A 264 1.78 -13.74 -27.71
N ALA A 265 2.25 -12.84 -26.85
CA ALA A 265 3.17 -11.78 -27.24
C ALA A 265 4.54 -12.29 -27.72
N ARG A 266 5.03 -13.41 -27.17
CA ARG A 266 6.28 -14.05 -27.66
C ARG A 266 6.14 -14.63 -29.04
N ARG A 267 4.99 -15.24 -29.35
CA ARG A 267 4.70 -15.81 -30.66
C ARG A 267 4.47 -14.78 -31.74
N GLN A 268 4.03 -13.60 -31.38
CA GLN A 268 3.88 -12.45 -32.26
C GLN A 268 3.10 -12.82 -33.54
N THR A 269 1.89 -13.37 -33.35
CA THR A 269 1.07 -13.84 -34.48
C THR A 269 -0.41 -13.54 -34.21
N ASP A 270 -1.10 -13.02 -35.22
CA ASP A 270 -2.54 -12.81 -35.25
C ASP A 270 -3.32 -14.01 -35.83
N ASN A 271 -2.62 -15.09 -36.18
CA ASN A 271 -3.25 -16.29 -36.69
C ASN A 271 -3.96 -17.06 -35.58
N VAL A 272 -5.29 -17.13 -35.66
CA VAL A 272 -6.18 -17.78 -34.68
C VAL A 272 -5.77 -19.23 -34.37
N VAL A 273 -5.36 -20.00 -35.39
CA VAL A 273 -4.94 -21.41 -35.22
C VAL A 273 -3.65 -21.49 -34.39
N ARG A 274 -2.69 -20.59 -34.65
CA ARG A 274 -1.45 -20.52 -33.89
C ARG A 274 -1.68 -20.02 -32.45
N ILE A 275 -2.58 -19.06 -32.24
CA ILE A 275 -2.97 -18.61 -30.90
C ILE A 275 -3.64 -19.77 -30.14
N ARG A 276 -4.57 -20.48 -30.79
CA ARG A 276 -5.23 -21.65 -30.18
C ARG A 276 -4.26 -22.74 -29.76
N SER A 277 -3.13 -22.91 -30.49
CA SER A 277 -2.10 -23.91 -30.18
C SER A 277 -1.21 -23.54 -28.98
N VAL A 278 -1.37 -22.36 -28.38
CA VAL A 278 -0.71 -22.00 -27.11
C VAL A 278 -1.28 -22.90 -26.02
N ARG A 279 -0.40 -23.58 -25.28
CA ARG A 279 -0.80 -24.45 -24.17
C ARG A 279 -1.59 -23.65 -23.13
N GLY A 280 -2.82 -24.05 -22.86
CA GLY A 280 -3.78 -23.38 -21.98
C GLY A 280 -4.83 -22.55 -22.73
N MET A 281 -4.66 -22.30 -24.05
CA MET A 281 -5.68 -21.62 -24.86
C MET A 281 -6.76 -22.59 -25.37
N GLU A 282 -6.58 -23.88 -25.19
CA GLU A 282 -7.55 -24.94 -25.53
C GLU A 282 -8.82 -24.93 -24.64
N HIS A 283 -8.81 -24.23 -23.52
CA HIS A 283 -9.96 -24.16 -22.61
C HIS A 283 -11.19 -23.53 -23.29
N ARG A 284 -12.34 -24.19 -23.15
CA ARG A 284 -13.60 -23.83 -23.83
C ARG A 284 -13.99 -22.36 -23.65
N HIS A 285 -13.76 -21.79 -22.47
CA HIS A 285 -14.10 -20.39 -22.19
C HIS A 285 -13.22 -19.40 -22.96
N LEU A 286 -12.01 -19.78 -23.39
CA LEU A 286 -11.10 -18.95 -24.17
C LEU A 286 -11.37 -19.03 -25.67
N GLN A 287 -11.96 -20.12 -26.16
CA GLN A 287 -12.19 -20.36 -27.59
C GLN A 287 -13.03 -19.27 -28.24
N ARG A 288 -14.02 -18.72 -27.53
CA ARG A 288 -14.88 -17.62 -28.02
C ARG A 288 -14.16 -16.27 -28.15
N HIS A 289 -12.97 -16.14 -27.57
CA HIS A 289 -12.19 -14.90 -27.56
C HIS A 289 -10.98 -14.94 -28.50
N LEU A 290 -10.74 -16.06 -29.19
CA LEU A 290 -9.56 -16.22 -30.05
C LEU A 290 -9.47 -15.18 -31.13
N GLU A 291 -10.59 -14.86 -31.80
CA GLU A 291 -10.65 -13.84 -32.84
C GLU A 291 -10.36 -12.45 -32.28
N THR A 292 -10.99 -12.09 -31.16
CA THR A 292 -10.74 -10.81 -30.49
C THR A 292 -9.29 -10.65 -30.02
N ILE A 293 -8.69 -11.74 -29.51
CA ILE A 293 -7.27 -11.75 -29.12
C ILE A 293 -6.39 -11.60 -30.36
N ALA A 294 -6.71 -12.26 -31.47
CA ALA A 294 -5.99 -12.10 -32.73
C ALA A 294 -6.05 -10.65 -33.25
N GLU A 295 -7.21 -9.99 -33.16
CA GLU A 295 -7.37 -8.57 -33.48
C GLU A 295 -6.52 -7.67 -32.57
N CYS A 296 -6.41 -7.99 -31.27
CA CYS A 296 -5.51 -7.25 -30.37
C CYS A 296 -4.05 -7.36 -30.81
N VAL A 297 -3.60 -8.56 -31.19
CA VAL A 297 -2.25 -8.76 -31.71
C VAL A 297 -2.04 -7.99 -33.00
N LYS A 298 -2.99 -8.07 -33.94
CA LYS A 298 -2.94 -7.34 -35.20
C LYS A 298 -2.81 -5.82 -34.98
N ARG A 299 -3.67 -5.22 -34.16
CA ARG A 299 -3.56 -3.79 -33.82
C ARG A 299 -2.20 -3.42 -33.24
N ALA A 300 -1.65 -4.28 -32.37
CA ALA A 300 -0.32 -4.03 -31.81
C ALA A 300 0.80 -4.13 -32.85
N GLU A 301 0.67 -5.00 -33.84
CA GLU A 301 1.64 -5.13 -34.96
C GLU A 301 1.59 -3.98 -35.95
N GLU A 302 0.43 -3.38 -36.16
CA GLU A 302 0.20 -2.23 -37.03
C GLU A 302 0.62 -0.90 -36.38
N LEU A 303 0.90 -0.86 -35.08
CA LEU A 303 1.36 0.37 -34.41
C LEU A 303 2.70 0.86 -34.99
N PRO A 304 2.86 2.16 -35.20
CA PRO A 304 4.17 2.75 -35.51
C PRO A 304 5.18 2.47 -34.41
N ASP A 305 6.46 2.27 -34.74
CA ASP A 305 7.48 1.91 -33.75
C ASP A 305 7.64 2.93 -32.62
N HIS A 306 7.41 4.22 -32.89
CA HIS A 306 7.49 5.28 -31.89
C HIS A 306 6.33 5.24 -30.86
N GLU A 307 5.20 4.58 -31.19
CA GLU A 307 4.05 4.39 -30.30
C GLU A 307 4.14 3.09 -29.50
N CYS A 308 5.09 2.22 -29.86
CA CYS A 308 5.34 1.01 -29.09
C CYS A 308 5.90 1.34 -27.70
N PRO A 309 5.42 0.66 -26.64
CA PRO A 309 5.92 0.88 -25.29
C PRO A 309 7.43 0.63 -25.22
N ARG A 310 8.18 1.58 -24.68
CA ARG A 310 9.61 1.38 -24.47
C ARG A 310 9.80 0.24 -23.45
N PRO A 311 10.63 -0.77 -23.75
CA PRO A 311 11.02 -1.75 -22.77
C PRO A 311 11.59 -1.03 -21.54
N ALA A 312 11.25 -1.53 -20.34
CA ALA A 312 12.00 -1.10 -19.16
C ALA A 312 13.47 -1.37 -19.51
N ARG A 313 14.30 -0.33 -19.51
CA ARG A 313 15.74 -0.53 -19.70
C ARG A 313 16.14 -1.59 -18.68
N LYS A 314 16.78 -2.66 -19.16
CA LYS A 314 17.67 -3.42 -18.29
C LYS A 314 18.70 -2.38 -17.86
N GLY A 315 18.42 -1.70 -16.76
CA GLY A 315 19.46 -0.92 -16.13
C GLY A 315 20.62 -1.87 -15.92
N ASP A 316 21.82 -1.41 -16.04
CA ASP A 316 23.05 -2.13 -15.66
C ASP A 316 23.03 -2.55 -14.17
N VAL A 317 21.86 -2.52 -13.55
CA VAL A 317 21.54 -2.92 -12.16
C VAL A 317 21.74 -4.42 -11.91
N SER A 318 22.03 -5.21 -12.95
CA SER A 318 22.45 -6.63 -12.79
C SER A 318 23.95 -6.80 -12.52
N GLN A 319 24.71 -5.72 -12.33
CA GLN A 319 26.10 -5.84 -11.90
C GLN A 319 26.14 -6.49 -10.52
N PRO A 320 26.88 -7.62 -10.35
CA PRO A 320 26.97 -8.29 -9.05
C PRO A 320 27.43 -7.37 -7.91
N SER A 321 28.25 -6.36 -8.23
CA SER A 321 28.68 -5.32 -7.30
C SER A 321 27.53 -4.47 -6.75
N LEU A 322 26.59 -4.06 -7.59
CA LEU A 322 25.42 -3.29 -7.15
C LEU A 322 24.46 -4.11 -6.29
N VAL A 323 24.36 -5.42 -6.55
CA VAL A 323 23.55 -6.31 -5.71
C VAL A 323 24.14 -6.39 -4.31
N LEU A 324 25.46 -6.59 -4.23
CA LEU A 324 26.18 -6.68 -2.95
C LEU A 324 26.14 -5.36 -2.19
N LEU A 325 26.45 -4.25 -2.86
CA LEU A 325 26.40 -2.91 -2.26
C LEU A 325 24.97 -2.56 -1.82
N GLY A 326 23.96 -2.89 -2.60
CA GLY A 326 22.57 -2.66 -2.23
C GLY A 326 22.16 -3.38 -0.95
N GLN A 327 22.62 -4.61 -0.73
CA GLN A 327 22.40 -5.35 0.52
C GLN A 327 23.14 -4.70 1.70
N PHE A 328 24.41 -4.34 1.50
CA PHE A 328 25.21 -3.66 2.51
C PHE A 328 24.55 -2.33 2.94
N PHE A 329 24.18 -1.50 1.97
CA PHE A 329 23.53 -0.21 2.25
C PHE A 329 22.16 -0.37 2.89
N SER A 330 21.37 -1.37 2.51
CA SER A 330 20.09 -1.64 3.15
C SER A 330 20.27 -2.04 4.62
N THR A 331 21.34 -2.79 4.95
CA THR A 331 21.68 -3.13 6.33
C THR A 331 22.13 -1.89 7.13
N ALA A 332 22.98 -1.05 6.53
CA ALA A 332 23.41 0.22 7.11
C ALA A 332 22.22 1.16 7.35
N LEU A 333 21.33 1.26 6.36
CA LEU A 333 20.06 2.01 6.48
C LEU A 333 19.24 1.54 7.68
N GLY A 334 19.14 0.22 7.87
CA GLY A 334 18.49 -0.37 9.06
C GLY A 334 19.11 0.10 10.38
N CYS A 335 20.43 0.25 10.45
CA CYS A 335 21.10 0.78 11.64
C CYS A 335 20.81 2.29 11.83
N ILE A 336 20.88 3.08 10.75
CA ILE A 336 20.57 4.51 10.76
C ILE A 336 19.14 4.76 11.26
N CYS A 337 18.19 4.00 10.70
CA CYS A 337 16.77 4.13 11.04
C CYS A 337 16.52 3.81 12.52
N ARG A 338 17.07 2.71 13.02
CA ARG A 338 16.92 2.34 14.44
C ARG A 338 17.51 3.37 15.39
N ALA A 339 18.71 3.87 15.08
CA ALA A 339 19.34 4.93 15.89
C ALA A 339 18.52 6.22 15.93
N ARG A 340 17.65 6.42 14.96
CA ARG A 340 16.76 7.60 14.85
C ARG A 340 15.30 7.29 15.14
N GLU A 341 14.99 6.16 15.75
CA GLU A 341 13.60 5.72 16.03
C GLU A 341 12.69 5.83 14.78
N LEU A 342 13.10 5.18 13.69
CA LEU A 342 12.33 5.09 12.44
C LEU A 342 12.23 3.63 12.01
N ALA A 343 11.10 3.26 11.42
CA ALA A 343 10.95 1.93 10.82
C ALA A 343 11.74 1.85 9.50
N PRO A 344 12.70 0.92 9.34
CA PRO A 344 13.45 0.80 8.09
C PRO A 344 12.57 0.57 6.86
N GLY A 345 11.49 -0.23 6.99
CA GLY A 345 10.55 -0.52 5.91
C GLY A 345 9.79 0.70 5.38
N LEU A 346 9.58 1.73 6.23
CA LEU A 346 8.97 3.00 5.82
C LEU A 346 9.98 3.85 5.02
N VAL A 347 11.25 3.84 5.44
CA VAL A 347 12.29 4.67 4.83
C VAL A 347 12.64 4.17 3.44
N GLY A 348 12.92 2.88 3.26
CA GLY A 348 13.23 2.34 1.95
C GLY A 348 13.49 0.85 1.93
N SER A 349 13.46 0.31 0.72
CA SER A 349 13.75 -1.08 0.40
C SER A 349 15.21 -1.29 -0.04
N VAL A 350 15.61 -2.56 -0.22
CA VAL A 350 16.88 -2.91 -0.85
C VAL A 350 16.99 -2.35 -2.28
N GLN A 351 15.86 -2.25 -3.00
CA GLN A 351 15.86 -1.67 -4.34
C GLN A 351 16.11 -0.16 -4.28
N ASP A 352 15.49 0.57 -3.34
CA ASP A 352 15.76 1.99 -3.15
C ASP A 352 17.24 2.25 -2.82
N SER A 353 17.88 1.35 -2.07
CA SER A 353 19.32 1.39 -1.78
C SER A 353 20.17 1.19 -3.05
N ARG A 354 19.78 0.27 -3.93
CA ARG A 354 20.45 0.06 -5.24
C ARG A 354 20.31 1.27 -6.14
N ASP A 355 19.11 1.85 -6.22
CA ASP A 355 18.83 3.01 -7.06
C ASP A 355 19.66 4.22 -6.59
N LEU A 356 19.78 4.39 -5.29
CA LEU A 356 20.63 5.42 -4.68
C LEU A 356 22.11 5.24 -5.05
N ILE A 357 22.65 4.02 -4.91
CA ILE A 357 24.04 3.70 -5.26
C ILE A 357 24.29 3.90 -6.76
N ALA A 358 23.39 3.40 -7.60
CA ALA A 358 23.48 3.57 -9.04
C ALA A 358 23.51 5.04 -9.44
N HIS A 359 22.74 5.89 -8.77
CA HIS A 359 22.76 7.33 -8.97
C HIS A 359 24.11 7.95 -8.58
N HIS A 360 24.61 7.64 -7.38
CA HIS A 360 25.91 8.14 -6.91
C HIS A 360 27.08 7.70 -7.80
N LEU A 361 27.02 6.51 -8.38
CA LEU A 361 28.04 6.02 -9.31
C LEU A 361 27.88 6.54 -10.73
N GLY A 362 26.88 7.43 -11.00
CA GLY A 362 26.66 7.98 -12.35
C GLY A 362 26.12 6.94 -13.35
N LEU A 363 25.56 5.82 -12.86
CA LEU A 363 25.01 4.75 -13.69
C LEU A 363 23.56 5.00 -14.11
N THR A 364 22.93 6.07 -13.59
CA THR A 364 21.59 6.51 -13.96
C THR A 364 21.69 7.68 -14.97
N ASN A 365 20.73 7.77 -15.91
CA ASN A 365 20.70 8.92 -16.83
C ASN A 365 20.25 10.19 -16.10
N SER A 366 20.74 11.33 -16.54
CA SER A 366 20.39 12.68 -16.04
C SER A 366 18.89 13.00 -16.09
N ASP A 367 18.11 12.34 -16.96
CA ASP A 367 16.67 12.54 -17.12
C ASP A 367 15.82 11.65 -16.18
N THR A 368 16.45 10.83 -15.33
CA THR A 368 15.73 10.00 -14.37
C THR A 368 15.38 10.79 -13.10
N GLN A 369 14.18 10.57 -12.59
CA GLN A 369 13.77 11.12 -11.29
C GLN A 369 14.80 10.74 -10.20
N LEU A 370 15.07 11.67 -9.29
CA LEU A 370 15.94 11.42 -8.14
C LEU A 370 15.50 10.16 -7.37
N PRO A 371 16.43 9.30 -6.92
CA PRO A 371 16.10 8.16 -6.09
C PRO A 371 15.24 8.54 -4.87
N ARG A 372 14.29 7.69 -4.49
CA ARG A 372 13.38 7.93 -3.36
C ARG A 372 14.11 8.32 -2.07
N LEU A 373 15.24 7.69 -1.80
CA LEU A 373 16.06 7.98 -0.61
C LEU A 373 16.74 9.36 -0.63
N MET A 374 16.77 10.03 -1.78
CA MET A 374 17.29 11.41 -1.93
C MET A 374 16.18 12.46 -1.94
N GLN A 375 14.94 12.11 -1.64
CA GLN A 375 13.80 13.00 -1.70
C GLN A 375 13.24 13.31 -0.31
N GLY A 376 12.75 14.53 -0.13
CA GLY A 376 11.99 14.99 1.05
C GLY A 376 12.69 14.70 2.39
N TRP A 377 11.93 14.20 3.34
CA TRP A 377 12.39 13.86 4.69
C TRP A 377 13.44 12.74 4.70
N ARG A 378 13.43 11.83 3.71
CA ARG A 378 14.41 10.72 3.60
C ARG A 378 15.83 11.24 3.36
N ALA A 379 15.98 12.25 2.50
CA ALA A 379 17.27 12.85 2.24
C ALA A 379 17.90 13.47 3.51
N LYS A 380 17.08 14.03 4.41
CA LYS A 380 17.54 14.59 5.69
C LYS A 380 18.08 13.52 6.64
N ILE A 381 17.55 12.29 6.54
CA ILE A 381 17.95 11.17 7.40
C ILE A 381 19.21 10.50 6.89
N ILE A 382 19.30 10.27 5.58
CA ILE A 382 20.32 9.40 4.98
C ILE A 382 21.51 10.21 4.47
N GLY A 383 21.24 11.42 3.95
CA GLY A 383 22.23 12.25 3.29
C GLY A 383 23.54 12.41 4.06
N PRO A 384 23.53 12.72 5.38
CA PRO A 384 24.75 12.89 6.15
C PRO A 384 25.68 11.67 6.24
N ASP A 385 25.12 10.46 6.11
CA ASP A 385 25.85 9.22 6.34
C ASP A 385 26.19 8.48 5.04
N ILE A 386 25.47 8.79 3.92
CA ILE A 386 25.63 8.05 2.69
C ILE A 386 27.00 8.24 2.02
N ASP A 387 27.45 9.49 1.96
CA ASP A 387 28.74 9.82 1.36
C ASP A 387 29.88 9.17 2.17
N LYS A 388 29.77 9.19 3.50
CA LYS A 388 30.74 8.55 4.39
C LYS A 388 30.79 7.04 4.22
N LEU A 389 29.62 6.39 4.01
CA LEU A 389 29.54 4.96 3.72
C LEU A 389 30.18 4.63 2.36
N LEU A 390 29.89 5.44 1.32
CA LEU A 390 30.44 5.23 -0.02
C LEU A 390 31.94 5.46 -0.09
N HIS A 391 32.47 6.39 0.69
CA HIS A 391 33.89 6.68 0.77
C HIS A 391 34.67 5.81 1.79
N GLY A 392 33.95 4.86 2.44
CA GLY A 392 34.57 3.97 3.44
C GLY A 392 34.99 4.67 4.73
N GLU A 393 34.41 5.83 5.03
CA GLU A 393 34.62 6.55 6.29
C GLU A 393 33.75 6.00 7.44
N LEU A 394 32.64 5.34 7.09
CA LEU A 394 31.76 4.61 8.00
C LEU A 394 31.67 3.15 7.58
N GLY A 395 31.52 2.26 8.54
CA GLY A 395 31.32 0.84 8.31
C GLY A 395 30.41 0.20 9.33
N LEU A 396 29.97 -1.02 9.00
CA LEU A 396 29.17 -1.85 9.90
C LEU A 396 30.09 -2.70 10.78
N ARG A 397 29.83 -2.68 12.09
CA ARG A 397 30.48 -3.54 13.07
C ARG A 397 29.48 -4.40 13.80
N VAL A 398 29.81 -5.65 14.07
CA VAL A 398 29.06 -6.49 15.01
C VAL A 398 29.42 -6.03 16.42
N SER A 399 28.50 -5.36 17.10
CA SER A 399 28.69 -4.84 18.46
C SER A 399 28.36 -5.89 19.52
N ASN A 400 27.21 -6.55 19.40
CA ASN A 400 26.79 -7.66 20.26
C ASN A 400 25.87 -8.59 19.47
N PRO A 401 26.32 -9.82 19.12
CA PRO A 401 25.55 -10.77 18.32
C PRO A 401 24.22 -11.21 18.96
N LEU A 402 24.08 -11.08 20.27
CA LEU A 402 22.90 -11.50 21.03
C LEU A 402 21.93 -10.35 21.34
N ALA A 403 22.28 -9.13 20.98
CA ALA A 403 21.41 -7.97 21.17
C ALA A 403 20.34 -7.88 20.08
N ASP A 404 19.20 -7.28 20.37
CA ASP A 404 18.16 -6.94 19.38
C ASP A 404 18.71 -6.06 18.24
N GLN A 405 19.77 -5.31 18.52
CA GLN A 405 20.54 -4.53 17.55
C GLN A 405 22.00 -4.99 17.55
N PRO A 406 22.32 -6.05 16.79
CA PRO A 406 23.67 -6.64 16.83
C PRO A 406 24.70 -5.83 16.07
N LEU A 407 24.29 -4.85 15.24
CA LEU A 407 25.14 -4.07 14.38
C LEU A 407 25.13 -2.58 14.79
N SER A 408 26.30 -1.95 14.71
CA SER A 408 26.48 -0.50 14.84
C SER A 408 27.18 0.07 13.60
N LEU A 409 26.95 1.34 13.33
CA LEU A 409 27.74 2.14 12.38
C LEU A 409 28.87 2.81 13.13
N GLU A 410 30.09 2.56 12.70
CA GLU A 410 31.29 3.14 13.32
C GLU A 410 32.18 3.82 12.28
N PRO A 411 32.80 4.97 12.63
CA PRO A 411 33.78 5.59 11.76
C PRO A 411 35.02 4.71 11.66
N PHE A 412 35.51 4.53 10.45
CA PHE A 412 36.86 3.96 10.24
C PHE A 412 37.93 5.04 10.48
N ALA A 413 39.00 4.67 11.16
CA ALA A 413 40.17 5.52 11.21
C ALA A 413 40.66 5.79 9.78
N LYS A 414 40.89 7.04 9.40
CA LYS A 414 41.51 7.34 8.11
C LYS A 414 42.81 6.51 7.98
N PRO A 415 43.01 5.82 6.85
CA PRO A 415 44.30 5.16 6.64
C PRO A 415 45.37 6.24 6.76
N THR A 416 46.28 6.05 7.67
CA THR A 416 47.49 6.87 7.73
C THR A 416 48.18 6.77 6.37
N PRO A 417 48.41 7.91 5.68
CA PRO A 417 49.18 7.84 4.45
C PRO A 417 50.47 7.11 4.73
N ASN A 418 50.72 6.03 3.97
CA ASN A 418 51.90 5.18 4.10
C ASN A 418 53.16 6.05 4.28
N SER A 419 53.78 5.92 5.43
CA SER A 419 55.17 6.30 5.67
C SER A 419 56.11 5.47 4.84
#